data_cef87d6db33d778fd17d9f31fd8e50f1
#
_entry.id   cef87d6db33d778fd17d9f31fd8e50f1
#
_cell.length_a   1.000
_cell.length_b   1.000
_cell.length_c   1.000
_cell.angle_alpha   90.00
_cell.angle_beta   90.00
_cell.angle_gamma   90.00
#
_symmetry.space_group_name_H-M   'P 1'
#
loop_
_entity.id
_entity.type
_entity.pdbx_description
1 polymer ?
#
loop_
_entity_poly.entity_id
_entity_poly.type
_entity_poly.pdbx_seq_one_letter_code
_entity_poly.pdbx_strand_id
1 'polypeptide(L)'
;MPSDTIDLIEHQLRTGTGTNQVDTSLERSSVATYAQQTNKNTTGRPTQIYVQRESTETKFTLWPVPDGTTTYTVAYYRLVGIDGLSSGISGSAAIPPRFIPALVAGLAYYIAQKKPQAMSMAPALKQEYEFQFQLAANEDTETASIKFVPFNTFVTGG
;
A
#
# COMPACT_ATOMS: atom_id res chain seq x y z
N MET A 1 0.31 -3.19 13.42
CA MET A 1 1.25 -2.66 12.40
C MET A 1 1.75 -1.29 12.82
N PRO A 2 2.80 -0.71 12.19
CA PRO A 2 3.18 0.70 12.43
C PRO A 2 2.00 1.63 12.15
N SER A 3 1.86 2.69 12.97
CA SER A 3 0.70 3.61 12.92
C SER A 3 0.62 4.44 11.63
N ASP A 4 1.74 4.58 10.91
CA ASP A 4 1.84 5.28 9.63
C ASP A 4 1.42 4.44 8.42
N THR A 5 0.98 3.19 8.63
CA THR A 5 0.58 2.26 7.58
C THR A 5 -0.83 2.59 7.09
N ILE A 6 -0.98 2.90 5.79
CA ILE A 6 -2.28 3.11 5.14
C ILE A 6 -2.85 1.78 4.64
N ASP A 7 -2.03 0.95 3.98
CA ASP A 7 -2.48 -0.30 3.38
C ASP A 7 -1.30 -1.26 3.19
N LEU A 8 -1.61 -2.52 2.89
CA LEU A 8 -0.65 -3.52 2.43
C LEU A 8 -0.74 -3.65 0.91
N ILE A 9 0.41 -3.56 0.24
CA ILE A 9 0.51 -3.73 -1.22
C ILE A 9 0.68 -5.20 -1.56
N GLU A 10 1.72 -5.82 -0.99
CA GLU A 10 2.03 -7.24 -1.15
C GLU A 10 2.22 -7.89 0.21
N HIS A 11 1.87 -9.16 0.31
CA HIS A 11 1.95 -9.89 1.56
C HIS A 11 2.11 -11.39 1.32
N GLN A 12 2.96 -11.98 2.14
CA GLN A 12 3.33 -13.40 2.06
C GLN A 12 3.40 -13.99 3.46
N LEU A 13 3.08 -15.28 3.56
CA LEU A 13 3.30 -16.06 4.77
C LEU A 13 4.66 -16.74 4.69
N ARG A 14 5.54 -16.38 5.59
CA ARG A 14 6.88 -16.93 5.70
C ARG A 14 6.94 -18.01 6.77
N THR A 15 7.49 -19.16 6.43
CA THR A 15 7.80 -20.25 7.34
C THR A 15 9.28 -20.63 7.23
N GLY A 16 9.82 -21.22 8.30
CA GLY A 16 11.23 -21.59 8.36
C GLY A 16 12.17 -20.40 8.56
N THR A 17 13.46 -20.69 8.65
CA THR A 17 14.52 -19.71 8.88
C THR A 17 15.74 -20.01 8.02
N GLY A 18 16.54 -19.01 7.70
CA GLY A 18 17.77 -19.16 6.94
C GLY A 18 17.51 -19.76 5.55
N THR A 19 18.26 -20.79 5.18
CA THR A 19 18.15 -21.46 3.88
C THR A 19 16.88 -22.29 3.70
N ASN A 20 16.18 -22.60 4.81
CA ASN A 20 14.91 -23.35 4.79
C ASN A 20 13.68 -22.44 4.83
N GLN A 21 13.87 -21.15 4.59
CA GLN A 21 12.77 -20.20 4.51
C GLN A 21 11.92 -20.45 3.27
N VAL A 22 10.61 -20.52 3.45
CA VAL A 22 9.61 -20.64 2.37
C VAL A 22 8.59 -19.55 2.51
N ASP A 23 8.42 -18.78 1.46
CA ASP A 23 7.39 -17.73 1.35
C ASP A 23 6.23 -18.24 0.50
N THR A 24 5.01 -18.13 1.02
CA THR A 24 3.77 -18.52 0.33
C THR A 24 2.85 -17.31 0.26
N SER A 25 2.28 -17.07 -0.91
CA SER A 25 1.31 -15.97 -1.09
C SER A 25 0.09 -16.18 -0.19
N LEU A 26 -0.39 -15.08 0.41
CA LEU A 26 -1.67 -15.02 1.11
C LEU A 26 -2.70 -14.39 0.18
N GLU A 27 -3.91 -14.95 0.13
CA GLU A 27 -5.01 -14.34 -0.62
C GLU A 27 -5.59 -13.16 0.18
N ARG A 28 -5.74 -12.00 -0.45
CA ARG A 28 -6.39 -10.85 0.19
C ARG A 28 -7.91 -11.00 0.17
N SER A 29 -8.51 -11.17 1.33
CA SER A 29 -9.95 -11.28 1.49
C SER A 29 -10.62 -9.90 1.55
N SER A 30 -11.76 -9.77 0.88
CA SER A 30 -12.66 -8.63 1.06
C SER A 30 -13.41 -8.71 2.39
N VAL A 31 -14.02 -7.59 2.81
CA VAL A 31 -14.93 -7.56 3.97
C VAL A 31 -16.05 -8.62 3.84
N ALA A 32 -16.64 -8.69 2.65
CA ALA A 32 -17.73 -9.62 2.37
C ALA A 32 -17.26 -11.08 2.46
N THR A 33 -16.13 -11.40 1.87
CA THR A 33 -15.54 -12.74 1.90
C THR A 33 -15.21 -13.15 3.33
N TYR A 34 -14.56 -12.27 4.09
CA TYR A 34 -14.23 -12.54 5.49
C TYR A 34 -15.49 -12.67 6.37
N ALA A 35 -16.52 -11.84 6.12
CA ALA A 35 -17.80 -11.92 6.86
C ALA A 35 -18.52 -13.25 6.65
N GLN A 36 -18.44 -13.85 5.46
CA GLN A 36 -19.06 -15.12 5.10
C GLN A 36 -18.37 -16.34 5.72
N GLN A 37 -17.17 -16.19 6.29
CA GLN A 37 -16.50 -17.29 6.98
C GLN A 37 -17.36 -17.75 8.16
N THR A 38 -17.88 -19.00 8.07
CA THR A 38 -18.80 -19.57 9.05
C THR A 38 -18.14 -19.72 10.42
N ASN A 39 -16.86 -20.12 10.46
CA ASN A 39 -16.09 -20.23 11.69
C ASN A 39 -14.79 -19.41 11.56
N LYS A 40 -14.74 -18.27 12.22
CA LYS A 40 -13.57 -17.38 12.23
C LYS A 40 -12.43 -17.87 13.11
N ASN A 41 -12.71 -18.84 14.00
CA ASN A 41 -11.75 -19.43 14.94
C ASN A 41 -11.17 -20.76 14.43
N THR A 42 -11.43 -21.13 13.18
CA THR A 42 -10.77 -22.29 12.56
C THR A 42 -9.26 -22.11 12.63
N THR A 43 -8.56 -23.06 13.27
CA THR A 43 -7.11 -23.05 13.40
C THR A 43 -6.44 -23.82 12.27
N GLY A 44 -5.25 -23.40 11.86
CA GLY A 44 -4.47 -24.05 10.82
C GLY A 44 -3.45 -23.13 10.21
N ARG A 45 -2.91 -23.54 9.06
CA ARG A 45 -2.00 -22.69 8.29
C ARG A 45 -2.79 -21.54 7.64
N PRO A 46 -2.43 -20.27 7.89
CA PRO A 46 -3.07 -19.16 7.23
C PRO A 46 -2.93 -19.20 5.71
N THR A 47 -4.03 -18.94 5.00
CA THR A 47 -4.10 -18.86 3.55
C THR A 47 -4.64 -17.52 3.07
N GLN A 48 -5.36 -16.82 3.94
CA GLN A 48 -6.00 -15.55 3.64
C GLN A 48 -5.58 -14.47 4.64
N ILE A 49 -5.58 -13.24 4.16
CA ILE A 49 -5.35 -12.03 4.95
C ILE A 49 -6.48 -11.03 4.71
N TYR A 50 -7.13 -10.61 5.77
CA TYR A 50 -8.11 -9.53 5.75
C TYR A 50 -7.51 -8.28 6.35
N VAL A 51 -7.50 -7.18 5.59
CA VAL A 51 -6.89 -5.90 5.99
C VAL A 51 -7.99 -4.90 6.30
N GLN A 52 -7.98 -4.38 7.52
CA GLN A 52 -8.89 -3.33 8.00
C GLN A 52 -8.13 -2.02 8.12
N ARG A 53 -8.63 -1.00 7.44
CA ARG A 53 -8.10 0.37 7.53
C ARG A 53 -8.98 1.17 8.47
N GLU A 54 -8.49 1.38 9.69
CA GLU A 54 -9.17 2.21 10.68
C GLU A 54 -8.59 3.64 10.64
N SER A 55 -9.25 4.58 11.31
CA SER A 55 -8.83 5.98 11.31
C SER A 55 -7.48 6.22 11.98
N THR A 56 -7.09 5.37 12.94
CA THR A 56 -5.88 5.51 13.74
C THR A 56 -4.82 4.48 13.42
N GLU A 57 -5.20 3.36 12.84
CA GLU A 57 -4.29 2.26 12.54
C GLU A 57 -4.83 1.35 11.43
N THR A 58 -3.95 0.62 10.79
CA THR A 58 -4.31 -0.47 9.88
C THR A 58 -4.05 -1.80 10.58
N LYS A 59 -5.05 -2.66 10.61
CA LYS A 59 -5.00 -4.00 11.19
C LYS A 59 -5.10 -5.05 10.11
N PHE A 60 -4.51 -6.22 10.34
CA PHE A 60 -4.79 -7.38 9.53
C PHE A 60 -5.20 -8.58 10.40
N THR A 61 -6.03 -9.42 9.82
CA THR A 61 -6.45 -10.69 10.41
C THR A 61 -6.13 -11.81 9.45
N LEU A 62 -5.52 -12.86 9.96
CA LEU A 62 -5.22 -14.07 9.19
C LEU A 62 -6.35 -15.08 9.35
N TRP A 63 -6.65 -15.78 8.28
CA TRP A 63 -7.57 -16.91 8.31
C TRP A 63 -7.04 -18.08 7.44
N PRO A 64 -7.08 -19.34 7.94
CA PRO A 64 -7.31 -19.76 9.32
C PRO A 64 -6.40 -19.09 10.35
N VAL A 65 -6.81 -19.11 11.61
CA VAL A 65 -5.99 -18.62 12.73
C VAL A 65 -4.77 -19.52 12.88
N PRO A 66 -3.55 -18.98 13.02
CA PRO A 66 -2.35 -19.79 13.25
C PRO A 66 -2.54 -20.84 14.35
N ASP A 67 -2.17 -22.07 14.07
CA ASP A 67 -2.36 -23.22 14.96
C ASP A 67 -1.43 -23.25 16.20
N GLY A 68 -0.45 -22.34 16.25
CA GLY A 68 0.53 -22.25 17.35
C GLY A 68 1.63 -23.32 17.33
N THR A 69 1.56 -24.30 16.44
CA THR A 69 2.58 -25.35 16.31
C THR A 69 3.74 -24.93 15.40
N THR A 70 3.44 -24.10 14.42
CA THR A 70 4.41 -23.54 13.47
C THR A 70 4.54 -22.04 13.67
N THR A 71 5.77 -21.52 13.68
CA THR A 71 6.02 -20.08 13.68
C THR A 71 5.79 -19.53 12.29
N TYR A 72 4.79 -18.67 12.16
CA TYR A 72 4.48 -17.94 10.94
C TYR A 72 4.90 -16.48 11.07
N THR A 73 5.55 -15.97 10.03
CA THR A 73 5.88 -14.55 9.91
C THR A 73 5.16 -13.98 8.69
N VAL A 74 4.44 -12.87 8.86
CA VAL A 74 3.86 -12.16 7.72
C VAL A 74 4.88 -11.17 7.19
N ALA A 75 5.41 -11.45 6.00
CA ALA A 75 6.23 -10.51 5.24
C ALA A 75 5.33 -9.68 4.33
N TYR A 76 5.48 -8.36 4.36
CA TYR A 76 4.61 -7.47 3.60
C TYR A 76 5.32 -6.19 3.14
N TYR A 77 4.86 -5.66 2.03
CA TYR A 77 5.15 -4.29 1.59
C TYR A 77 3.95 -3.42 1.94
N ARG A 78 4.20 -2.28 2.54
CA ARG A 78 3.15 -1.38 3.02
C ARG A 78 3.15 -0.04 2.30
N LEU A 79 1.97 0.49 2.08
CA LEU A 79 1.79 1.88 1.70
C LEU A 79 1.83 2.73 2.98
N VAL A 80 2.74 3.69 3.00
CA VAL A 80 2.95 4.60 4.14
C VAL A 80 2.26 5.93 3.85
N GLY A 81 1.60 6.49 4.85
CA GLY A 81 1.09 7.86 4.77
C GLY A 81 2.24 8.85 4.61
N ILE A 82 2.01 9.88 3.81
CA ILE A 82 2.87 11.04 3.84
C ILE A 82 2.69 11.66 5.22
N ASP A 83 3.71 11.57 6.07
CA ASP A 83 3.69 12.20 7.37
C ASP A 83 3.71 13.73 7.16
N GLY A 84 2.50 14.26 7.11
CA GLY A 84 2.29 15.68 6.93
C GLY A 84 2.56 16.38 8.24
N LEU A 85 3.72 17.02 8.38
CA LEU A 85 3.93 18.11 9.37
C LEU A 85 3.46 17.79 10.80
N SER A 86 3.47 16.53 11.25
CA SER A 86 3.13 16.16 12.63
C SER A 86 4.04 16.83 13.65
N SER A 87 5.21 17.29 13.20
CA SER A 87 6.20 18.05 14.00
C SER A 87 6.02 19.59 13.90
N GLY A 88 4.87 20.07 13.41
CA GLY A 88 4.63 21.50 13.21
C GLY A 88 5.41 22.09 12.02
N ILE A 89 5.55 23.42 11.98
CA ILE A 89 6.18 24.18 10.87
C ILE A 89 7.64 23.76 10.59
N SER A 90 8.29 23.10 11.51
CA SER A 90 9.69 22.64 11.40
C SER A 90 9.84 21.21 10.90
N GLY A 91 8.74 20.49 10.67
CA GLY A 91 8.77 19.12 10.18
C GLY A 91 9.15 19.06 8.70
N SER A 92 10.01 18.11 8.34
CA SER A 92 10.30 17.80 6.96
C SER A 92 9.25 16.82 6.44
N ALA A 93 8.54 17.17 5.38
CA ALA A 93 7.60 16.24 4.75
C ALA A 93 8.37 15.07 4.14
N ALA A 94 7.94 13.83 4.41
CA ALA A 94 8.52 12.62 3.83
C ALA A 94 8.07 12.44 2.37
N ILE A 95 8.44 13.41 1.52
CA ILE A 95 8.11 13.41 0.10
C ILE A 95 9.35 13.06 -0.71
N PRO A 96 9.27 12.07 -1.62
CA PRO A 96 10.38 11.77 -2.52
C PRO A 96 10.82 13.02 -3.29
N PRO A 97 12.13 13.27 -3.46
CA PRO A 97 12.64 14.48 -4.11
C PRO A 97 12.03 14.79 -5.48
N ARG A 98 11.69 13.76 -6.26
CA ARG A 98 11.04 13.87 -7.57
C ARG A 98 9.66 14.55 -7.54
N PHE A 99 8.94 14.48 -6.39
CA PHE A 99 7.65 15.14 -6.23
C PHE A 99 7.71 16.56 -5.69
N ILE A 100 8.89 17.05 -5.29
CA ILE A 100 9.04 18.41 -4.74
C ILE A 100 8.60 19.49 -5.75
N PRO A 101 8.98 19.44 -7.05
CA PRO A 101 8.51 20.42 -8.03
C PRO A 101 6.98 20.43 -8.16
N ALA A 102 6.35 19.26 -8.18
CA ALA A 102 4.90 19.12 -8.22
C ALA A 102 4.23 19.71 -6.97
N LEU A 103 4.81 19.48 -5.77
CA LEU A 103 4.32 20.05 -4.53
C LEU A 103 4.36 21.59 -4.55
N VAL A 104 5.49 22.16 -5.00
CA VAL A 104 5.66 23.62 -5.09
C VAL A 104 4.66 24.23 -6.08
N ALA A 105 4.50 23.63 -7.26
CA ALA A 105 3.54 24.09 -8.27
C ALA A 105 2.10 23.95 -7.78
N GLY A 106 1.75 22.84 -7.11
CA GLY A 106 0.45 22.62 -6.52
C GLY A 106 0.12 23.63 -5.40
N LEU A 107 1.10 23.93 -4.55
CA LEU A 107 0.95 24.95 -3.50
C LEU A 107 0.74 26.35 -4.11
N ALA A 108 1.51 26.70 -5.13
CA ALA A 108 1.33 27.98 -5.85
C ALA A 108 -0.08 28.10 -6.45
N TYR A 109 -0.56 27.04 -7.10
CA TYR A 109 -1.94 26.98 -7.61
C TYR A 109 -2.97 27.14 -6.50
N TYR A 110 -2.82 26.43 -5.38
CA TYR A 110 -3.74 26.50 -4.25
C TYR A 110 -3.79 27.91 -3.63
N ILE A 111 -2.63 28.57 -3.48
CA ILE A 111 -2.53 29.94 -2.97
C ILE A 111 -3.18 30.93 -3.94
N ALA A 112 -2.97 30.77 -5.26
CA ALA A 112 -3.56 31.64 -6.27
C ALA A 112 -5.09 31.62 -6.22
N GLN A 113 -5.70 30.49 -5.95
CA GLN A 113 -7.16 30.38 -5.77
C GLN A 113 -7.70 31.15 -4.55
N LYS A 114 -6.86 31.39 -3.54
CA LYS A 114 -7.23 32.08 -2.31
C LYS A 114 -6.98 33.60 -2.37
N LYS A 115 -6.26 34.06 -3.38
CA LYS A 115 -5.88 35.49 -3.52
C LYS A 115 -6.52 36.07 -4.79
N PRO A 116 -7.46 37.04 -4.67
CA PRO A 116 -8.14 37.65 -5.82
C PRO A 116 -7.18 38.22 -6.89
N GLN A 117 -6.05 38.80 -6.44
CA GLN A 117 -5.04 39.38 -7.37
C GLN A 117 -4.30 38.32 -8.22
N ALA A 118 -4.23 37.09 -7.74
CA ALA A 118 -3.54 36.00 -8.41
C ALA A 118 -4.48 35.02 -9.13
N MET A 119 -5.79 35.22 -9.04
CA MET A 119 -6.79 34.32 -9.62
C MET A 119 -6.68 34.16 -11.14
N SER A 120 -6.24 35.21 -11.84
CA SER A 120 -6.02 35.17 -13.30
C SER A 120 -4.88 34.23 -13.69
N MET A 121 -3.94 33.93 -12.78
CA MET A 121 -2.82 33.02 -12.99
C MET A 121 -3.17 31.56 -12.67
N ALA A 122 -4.29 31.31 -11.98
CA ALA A 122 -4.65 29.97 -11.51
C ALA A 122 -4.72 28.92 -12.64
N PRO A 123 -5.25 29.19 -13.86
CA PRO A 123 -5.25 28.19 -14.93
C PRO A 123 -3.85 27.76 -15.38
N ALA A 124 -2.92 28.72 -15.52
CA ALA A 124 -1.53 28.43 -15.90
C ALA A 124 -0.80 27.65 -14.82
N LEU A 125 -0.98 28.03 -13.54
CA LEU A 125 -0.40 27.32 -12.40
C LEU A 125 -0.96 25.91 -12.25
N LYS A 126 -2.23 25.68 -12.62
CA LYS A 126 -2.82 24.34 -12.66
C LYS A 126 -2.14 23.45 -13.71
N GLN A 127 -1.94 23.98 -14.91
CA GLN A 127 -1.24 23.24 -15.97
C GLN A 127 0.19 22.87 -15.57
N GLU A 128 0.91 23.80 -14.95
CA GLU A 128 2.25 23.55 -14.44
C GLU A 128 2.25 22.47 -13.37
N TYR A 129 1.32 22.51 -12.42
CA TYR A 129 1.16 21.47 -11.42
C TYR A 129 0.90 20.10 -12.05
N GLU A 130 -0.06 20.02 -12.98
CA GLU A 130 -0.41 18.77 -13.66
C GLU A 130 0.78 18.20 -14.45
N PHE A 131 1.54 19.07 -15.13
CA PHE A 131 2.74 18.68 -15.84
C PHE A 131 3.82 18.11 -14.91
N GLN A 132 4.16 18.82 -13.83
CA GLN A 132 5.17 18.40 -12.87
C GLN A 132 4.76 17.11 -12.14
N PHE A 133 3.47 16.99 -11.81
CA PHE A 133 2.94 15.79 -11.18
C PHE A 133 3.03 14.58 -12.13
N GLN A 134 2.65 14.76 -13.39
CA GLN A 134 2.72 13.69 -14.39
C GLN A 134 4.17 13.23 -14.64
N LEU A 135 5.10 14.17 -14.67
CA LEU A 135 6.54 13.86 -14.82
C LEU A 135 7.02 13.01 -13.64
N ALA A 136 6.73 13.43 -12.42
CA ALA A 136 7.10 12.71 -11.20
C ALA A 136 6.44 11.32 -11.12
N ALA A 137 5.16 11.23 -11.50
CA ALA A 137 4.42 9.97 -11.51
C ALA A 137 4.98 8.98 -12.54
N ASN A 138 5.38 9.45 -13.72
CA ASN A 138 6.02 8.62 -14.74
C ASN A 138 7.37 8.09 -14.28
N GLU A 139 8.16 8.89 -13.57
CA GLU A 139 9.43 8.48 -12.99
C GLU A 139 9.25 7.47 -11.85
N ASP A 140 8.14 7.58 -11.09
CA ASP A 140 7.81 6.68 -9.99
C ASP A 140 7.18 5.35 -10.44
N THR A 141 6.80 5.23 -11.71
CA THR A 141 6.18 4.02 -12.24
C THR A 141 7.17 2.87 -12.24
N GLU A 142 6.76 1.73 -11.68
CA GLU A 142 7.55 0.50 -11.72
C GLU A 142 7.73 0.04 -13.18
N THR A 143 8.98 -0.10 -13.60
CA THR A 143 9.35 -0.53 -14.95
C THR A 143 9.55 -2.04 -15.06
N ALA A 144 9.32 -2.79 -13.97
CA ALA A 144 9.45 -4.23 -13.96
C ALA A 144 8.40 -4.89 -14.87
N SER A 145 8.85 -5.80 -15.72
CA SER A 145 7.97 -6.60 -16.57
C SER A 145 7.13 -7.54 -15.72
N ILE A 146 5.80 -7.46 -15.81
CA ILE A 146 4.90 -8.43 -15.18
C ILE A 146 4.96 -9.72 -15.99
N LYS A 147 5.57 -10.76 -15.41
CA LYS A 147 5.62 -12.08 -16.01
C LYS A 147 4.43 -12.90 -15.53
N PHE A 148 3.40 -13.04 -16.37
CA PHE A 148 2.35 -14.00 -16.13
C PHE A 148 2.85 -15.40 -16.46
N VAL A 149 3.00 -16.25 -15.45
CA VAL A 149 3.23 -17.68 -15.64
C VAL A 149 1.87 -18.36 -15.54
N PRO A 150 1.30 -18.89 -16.66
CA PRO A 150 0.05 -19.65 -16.58
C PRO A 150 0.28 -20.87 -15.69
N PHE A 151 -0.55 -21.01 -14.66
CA PHE A 151 -0.54 -22.21 -13.82
C PHE A 151 -1.28 -23.31 -14.58
N ASN A 152 -0.54 -24.12 -15.33
CA ASN A 152 -1.07 -25.31 -15.98
C ASN A 152 -1.13 -26.45 -14.97
N THR A 153 -2.26 -26.61 -14.31
CA THR A 153 -2.61 -27.89 -13.68
C THR A 153 -3.06 -28.85 -14.78
N PHE A 154 -2.13 -29.59 -15.36
CA PHE A 154 -2.49 -30.81 -16.07
C PHE A 154 -2.92 -31.81 -15.02
N VAL A 155 -4.23 -31.97 -14.80
CA VAL A 155 -4.78 -33.15 -14.17
C VAL A 155 -4.65 -34.27 -15.19
N THR A 156 -3.53 -35.01 -15.14
CA THR A 156 -3.45 -36.30 -15.80
C THR A 156 -4.33 -37.24 -15.01
N GLY A 157 -5.61 -37.36 -15.42
CA GLY A 157 -6.43 -38.46 -15.03
C GLY A 157 -5.91 -39.72 -15.72
N GLY A 158 -5.47 -40.70 -14.95
CA GLY A 158 -5.23 -42.06 -15.33
C GLY A 158 -5.98 -42.95 -14.38
#